data_0d3865aa2689fc048e67d81984961e35
#
_entry.id   0d3865aa2689fc048e67d81984961e35
#
_cell.length_a   1.000
_cell.length_b   1.000
_cell.length_c   1.000
_cell.angle_alpha   90.00
_cell.angle_beta   90.00
_cell.angle_gamma   90.00
#
_symmetry.space_group_name_H-M   'P 1'
#
loop_
_entity.id
_entity.type
_entity.pdbx_description
1 polymer ?
#
loop_
_entity_poly.entity_id
_entity_poly.type
_entity_poly.pdbx_seq_one_letter_code
_entity_poly.pdbx_strand_id
1 'polypeptide(L)'
;MEHIIGRLLHDYEHGKVTRRQLIQTLALAATAASAAETTVAAAPANATYINHVSMQVADYRKTRDFYTGLFGMKVTNDDGKTQCRLTFGDNIIIPRNAAARPGGKVGIDHIAYTLAGWDTDKSVKPAVEAELKRRGLMIRTTEGSFHVADPDGFEVQMGGKNQ
;
A
#
# COMPACT_ATOMS: atom_id res chain seq x y z
N MET A 1 -24.52 13.68 -16.53
CA MET A 1 -25.54 12.74 -16.05
C MET A 1 -26.80 13.47 -15.58
N GLU A 2 -26.70 14.52 -14.80
CA GLU A 2 -27.84 15.35 -14.32
C GLU A 2 -28.75 15.85 -15.46
N HIS A 3 -28.18 16.28 -16.56
CA HIS A 3 -28.93 16.78 -17.73
C HIS A 3 -29.83 15.71 -18.39
N ILE A 4 -29.41 14.44 -18.35
CA ILE A 4 -30.17 13.32 -18.95
C ILE A 4 -31.34 12.96 -18.00
N ILE A 5 -31.09 12.91 -16.71
CA ILE A 5 -32.10 12.60 -15.69
C ILE A 5 -33.17 13.70 -15.67
N GLY A 6 -32.77 14.98 -15.71
CA GLY A 6 -33.70 16.11 -15.76
C GLY A 6 -34.59 16.06 -16.98
N ARG A 7 -34.08 15.67 -18.16
CA ARG A 7 -34.86 15.55 -19.38
C ARG A 7 -35.85 14.38 -19.32
N LEU A 8 -35.47 13.25 -18.77
CA LEU A 8 -36.36 12.09 -18.57
C LEU A 8 -37.52 12.40 -17.58
N LEU A 9 -37.24 13.10 -16.51
CA LEU A 9 -38.27 13.55 -15.55
C LEU A 9 -39.20 14.53 -16.20
N HIS A 10 -38.72 15.52 -16.94
CA HIS A 10 -39.54 16.47 -17.68
C HIS A 10 -40.44 15.76 -18.71
N ASP A 11 -39.92 14.78 -19.47
CA ASP A 11 -40.72 14.03 -20.44
C ASP A 11 -41.79 13.14 -19.77
N TYR A 12 -41.52 12.64 -18.56
CA TYR A 12 -42.53 11.94 -17.75
C TYR A 12 -43.64 12.87 -17.23
N GLU A 13 -43.28 14.03 -16.67
CA GLU A 13 -44.21 15.02 -16.18
C GLU A 13 -45.17 15.56 -17.27
N HIS A 14 -44.65 15.58 -18.51
CA HIS A 14 -45.44 16.01 -19.69
C HIS A 14 -46.12 14.87 -20.45
N GLY A 15 -46.15 13.64 -19.85
CA GLY A 15 -46.86 12.50 -20.42
C GLY A 15 -46.23 11.90 -21.69
N LYS A 16 -45.02 12.30 -22.04
CA LYS A 16 -44.28 11.79 -23.23
C LYS A 16 -43.73 10.40 -23.03
N VAL A 17 -43.47 9.99 -21.78
CA VAL A 17 -43.01 8.67 -21.42
C VAL A 17 -43.82 8.10 -20.26
N THR A 18 -44.10 6.82 -20.28
CA THR A 18 -44.83 6.12 -19.23
C THR A 18 -43.91 5.85 -18.03
N ARG A 19 -44.53 5.66 -16.82
CA ARG A 19 -43.76 5.25 -15.62
C ARG A 19 -42.87 4.02 -15.85
N ARG A 20 -43.35 3.07 -16.65
CA ARG A 20 -42.58 1.85 -16.98
C ARG A 20 -41.35 2.19 -17.83
N GLN A 21 -41.50 3.03 -18.84
CA GLN A 21 -40.38 3.49 -19.69
C GLN A 21 -39.39 4.33 -18.90
N LEU A 22 -39.86 5.22 -18.00
CA LEU A 22 -38.96 5.98 -17.13
C LEU A 22 -38.10 5.05 -16.27
N ILE A 23 -38.72 4.06 -15.60
CA ILE A 23 -37.99 3.09 -14.74
C ILE A 23 -37.02 2.25 -15.57
N GLN A 24 -37.42 1.79 -16.75
CA GLN A 24 -36.54 1.01 -17.64
C GLN A 24 -35.32 1.81 -18.10
N THR A 25 -35.53 3.09 -18.46
CA THR A 25 -34.43 3.95 -18.95
C THR A 25 -33.49 4.34 -17.80
N LEU A 26 -34.01 4.58 -16.61
CA LEU A 26 -33.19 4.83 -15.41
C LEU A 26 -32.40 3.58 -15.00
N ALA A 27 -33.01 2.39 -15.07
CA ALA A 27 -32.31 1.12 -14.81
C ALA A 27 -31.19 0.86 -15.83
N LEU A 28 -31.44 1.10 -17.13
CA LEU A 28 -30.44 1.01 -18.19
C LEU A 28 -29.31 2.04 -18.01
N ALA A 29 -29.64 3.27 -17.59
CA ALA A 29 -28.64 4.30 -17.31
C ALA A 29 -27.79 3.95 -16.08
N ALA A 30 -28.39 3.33 -15.06
CA ALA A 30 -27.70 2.86 -13.87
C ALA A 30 -26.77 1.66 -14.19
N THR A 31 -27.21 0.73 -15.04
CA THR A 31 -26.35 -0.40 -15.49
C THR A 31 -25.23 0.07 -16.43
N ALA A 32 -25.48 1.07 -17.28
CA ALA A 32 -24.43 1.69 -18.11
C ALA A 32 -23.43 2.50 -17.25
N ALA A 33 -23.88 3.13 -16.18
CA ALA A 33 -23.01 3.84 -15.23
C ALA A 33 -22.18 2.88 -14.38
N SER A 34 -22.72 1.70 -14.03
CA SER A 34 -21.95 0.64 -13.34
C SER A 34 -21.03 -0.14 -14.30
N ALA A 35 -21.32 -0.19 -15.61
CA ALA A 35 -20.41 -0.73 -16.62
C ALA A 35 -19.30 0.25 -17.03
N ALA A 36 -19.43 1.52 -16.68
CA ALA A 36 -18.34 2.51 -16.67
C ALA A 36 -17.60 2.52 -15.34
N GLU A 37 -17.56 1.39 -14.60
CA GLU A 37 -16.43 1.13 -13.73
C GLU A 37 -15.21 1.23 -14.63
N THR A 38 -14.51 2.36 -14.54
CA THR A 38 -13.14 2.46 -14.98
C THR A 38 -12.51 1.15 -14.49
N THR A 39 -12.15 0.27 -15.43
CA THR A 39 -11.18 -0.78 -15.16
C THR A 39 -9.96 -0.01 -14.69
N VAL A 40 -9.85 0.21 -13.37
CA VAL A 40 -8.59 0.63 -12.78
C VAL A 40 -7.67 -0.49 -13.18
N ALA A 41 -6.82 -0.21 -14.16
CA ALA A 41 -5.80 -1.16 -14.57
C ALA A 41 -5.14 -1.64 -13.27
N ALA A 42 -5.13 -2.95 -13.07
CA ALA A 42 -4.64 -3.52 -11.83
C ALA A 42 -3.31 -2.85 -11.51
N ALA A 43 -3.20 -2.24 -10.33
CA ALA A 43 -2.00 -1.52 -9.96
C ALA A 43 -0.81 -2.46 -10.10
N PRO A 44 0.25 -2.10 -10.87
CA PRO A 44 1.39 -2.98 -11.08
C PRO A 44 2.10 -3.34 -9.76
N ALA A 45 1.90 -2.52 -8.71
CA ALA A 45 2.35 -2.75 -7.35
C ALA A 45 1.16 -3.09 -6.46
N ASN A 46 0.60 -4.30 -6.58
CA ASN A 46 -0.51 -4.75 -5.73
C ASN A 46 0.03 -5.23 -4.37
N ALA A 47 -0.03 -4.36 -3.36
CA ALA A 47 0.36 -4.69 -1.99
C ALA A 47 -0.66 -5.65 -1.35
N THR A 48 -0.17 -6.70 -0.73
CA THR A 48 -0.99 -7.74 -0.08
C THR A 48 -1.04 -7.59 1.44
N TYR A 49 0.08 -7.21 2.06
CA TYR A 49 0.17 -6.94 3.51
C TYR A 49 1.42 -6.11 3.84
N ILE A 50 1.45 -5.57 5.06
CA ILE A 50 2.65 -4.94 5.62
C ILE A 50 3.59 -6.05 6.07
N ASN A 51 4.74 -6.16 5.43
CA ASN A 51 5.77 -7.14 5.76
C ASN A 51 6.45 -6.81 7.09
N HIS A 52 6.93 -5.56 7.22
CA HIS A 52 7.51 -5.09 8.46
C HIS A 52 7.44 -3.56 8.59
N VAL A 53 7.58 -3.11 9.82
CA VAL A 53 7.83 -1.70 10.14
C VAL A 53 9.23 -1.59 10.72
N SER A 54 10.10 -0.81 10.08
CA SER A 54 11.41 -0.46 10.59
C SER A 54 11.35 0.84 11.37
N MET A 55 11.94 0.85 12.56
CA MET A 55 11.98 2.02 13.44
C MET A 55 13.42 2.37 13.76
N GLN A 56 13.76 3.66 13.73
CA GLN A 56 14.97 4.16 14.32
C GLN A 56 14.68 4.55 15.79
N VAL A 57 15.43 3.98 16.71
CA VAL A 57 15.24 4.15 18.14
C VAL A 57 16.55 4.59 18.82
N ALA A 58 16.46 5.18 19.99
CA ALA A 58 17.64 5.61 20.74
C ALA A 58 18.50 4.40 21.19
N ASP A 59 17.84 3.32 21.61
CA ASP A 59 18.48 2.08 22.08
C ASP A 59 17.56 0.90 21.72
N TYR A 60 17.99 0.08 20.75
CA TYR A 60 17.18 -1.04 20.29
C TYR A 60 16.97 -2.12 21.37
N ARG A 61 17.90 -2.28 22.32
CA ARG A 61 17.76 -3.26 23.40
C ARG A 61 16.64 -2.87 24.35
N LYS A 62 16.55 -1.59 24.72
CA LYS A 62 15.44 -1.09 25.54
C LYS A 62 14.11 -1.23 24.83
N THR A 63 14.08 -0.94 23.54
CA THR A 63 12.88 -1.12 22.70
C THR A 63 12.52 -2.61 22.58
N ARG A 64 13.49 -3.48 22.33
CA ARG A 64 13.30 -4.93 22.32
C ARG A 64 12.67 -5.41 23.63
N ASP A 65 13.28 -5.05 24.77
CA ASP A 65 12.85 -5.52 26.09
C ASP A 65 11.45 -4.99 26.44
N PHE A 66 11.10 -3.77 26.02
CA PHE A 66 9.75 -3.23 26.17
C PHE A 66 8.71 -4.05 25.39
N TYR A 67 8.95 -4.30 24.10
CA TYR A 67 7.99 -5.02 23.25
C TYR A 67 7.89 -6.51 23.62
N THR A 68 8.99 -7.14 23.98
CA THR A 68 8.96 -8.54 24.44
C THR A 68 8.28 -8.68 25.80
N GLY A 69 8.55 -7.76 26.75
CA GLY A 69 7.98 -7.79 28.08
C GLY A 69 6.49 -7.44 28.12
N LEU A 70 6.07 -6.44 27.34
CA LEU A 70 4.68 -5.96 27.37
C LEU A 70 3.75 -6.78 26.47
N PHE A 71 4.21 -7.10 25.26
CA PHE A 71 3.37 -7.73 24.25
C PHE A 71 3.72 -9.20 23.96
N GLY A 72 4.75 -9.75 24.61
CA GLY A 72 5.19 -11.12 24.38
C GLY A 72 5.76 -11.37 22.97
N MET A 73 6.26 -10.30 22.30
CA MET A 73 6.88 -10.44 20.98
C MET A 73 8.14 -11.30 21.07
N LYS A 74 8.39 -12.07 20.03
CA LYS A 74 9.54 -12.98 19.96
C LYS A 74 10.71 -12.33 19.24
N VAL A 75 11.90 -12.40 19.80
CA VAL A 75 13.14 -12.04 19.10
C VAL A 75 13.48 -13.17 18.13
N THR A 76 13.47 -12.89 16.83
CA THR A 76 13.78 -13.89 15.79
C THR A 76 15.13 -13.65 15.12
N ASN A 77 15.67 -12.46 15.24
CA ASN A 77 17.03 -12.11 14.84
C ASN A 77 17.50 -10.94 15.69
N ASP A 78 18.72 -11.02 16.26
CA ASP A 78 19.38 -9.96 17.00
C ASP A 78 20.86 -9.94 16.62
N ASP A 79 21.34 -8.82 16.05
CA ASP A 79 22.75 -8.69 15.66
C ASP A 79 23.68 -8.42 16.88
N GLY A 80 23.11 -8.25 18.06
CA GLY A 80 23.81 -7.98 19.30
C GLY A 80 24.44 -6.57 19.37
N LYS A 81 24.28 -5.74 18.36
CA LYS A 81 24.97 -4.44 18.22
C LYS A 81 24.02 -3.28 17.99
N THR A 82 23.21 -3.34 16.93
CA THR A 82 22.50 -2.17 16.42
C THR A 82 21.01 -2.38 16.20
N GLN A 83 20.54 -3.61 16.04
CA GLN A 83 19.16 -3.91 15.69
C GLN A 83 18.74 -5.31 16.10
N CYS A 84 17.44 -5.52 16.16
CA CYS A 84 16.84 -6.85 16.22
C CYS A 84 15.56 -6.92 15.40
N ARG A 85 15.07 -8.14 15.16
CA ARG A 85 13.77 -8.42 14.55
C ARG A 85 12.85 -9.01 15.61
N LEU A 86 11.69 -8.37 15.80
CA LEU A 86 10.64 -8.79 16.70
C LEU A 86 9.45 -9.27 15.90
N THR A 87 8.92 -10.45 16.24
CA THR A 87 7.77 -11.05 15.54
C THR A 87 6.58 -11.27 16.47
N PHE A 88 5.38 -11.10 15.93
CA PHE A 88 4.11 -11.40 16.60
C PHE A 88 3.07 -11.77 15.52
N GLY A 89 2.55 -13.01 15.56
CA GLY A 89 1.82 -13.55 14.41
C GLY A 89 2.67 -13.47 13.14
N ASP A 90 2.10 -12.94 12.08
CA ASP A 90 2.78 -12.74 10.78
C ASP A 90 3.44 -11.35 10.65
N ASN A 91 3.45 -10.55 11.72
CA ASN A 91 3.95 -9.19 11.67
C ASN A 91 5.37 -9.09 12.22
N ILE A 92 6.12 -8.10 11.74
CA ILE A 92 7.51 -7.86 12.11
C ILE A 92 7.71 -6.38 12.42
N ILE A 93 8.43 -6.11 13.52
CA ILE A 93 9.00 -4.80 13.84
C ILE A 93 10.51 -4.93 13.91
N ILE A 94 11.23 -3.95 13.35
CA ILE A 94 12.70 -3.94 13.35
C ILE A 94 13.18 -2.65 14.02
N PRO A 95 13.41 -2.64 15.34
CA PRO A 95 14.06 -1.52 16.00
C PRO A 95 15.56 -1.51 15.67
N ARG A 96 16.05 -0.33 15.24
CA ARG A 96 17.45 -0.07 14.88
C ARG A 96 17.96 1.15 15.61
N ASN A 97 19.18 1.12 16.11
CA ASN A 97 19.78 2.29 16.74
C ASN A 97 19.92 3.44 15.75
N ALA A 98 19.28 4.57 16.02
CA ALA A 98 19.36 5.77 15.18
C ALA A 98 20.81 6.24 15.01
N ALA A 99 21.62 6.16 16.09
CA ALA A 99 23.04 6.52 16.06
C ALA A 99 23.91 5.62 15.16
N ALA A 100 23.41 4.47 14.72
CA ALA A 100 24.11 3.60 13.77
C ALA A 100 24.10 4.14 12.33
N ARG A 101 23.36 5.21 12.05
CA ARG A 101 23.27 5.88 10.75
C ARG A 101 23.68 7.35 10.85
N PRO A 102 24.45 7.88 9.91
CA PRO A 102 24.69 9.33 9.83
C PRO A 102 23.36 10.10 9.74
N GLY A 103 23.12 11.04 10.63
CA GLY A 103 21.89 11.84 10.68
C GLY A 103 20.64 11.09 11.12
N GLY A 104 20.75 9.86 11.63
CA GLY A 104 19.62 9.07 12.10
C GLY A 104 18.88 9.75 13.25
N LYS A 105 17.55 9.78 13.16
CA LYS A 105 16.63 10.36 14.18
C LYS A 105 15.64 9.30 14.61
N VAL A 106 15.21 9.37 15.86
CA VAL A 106 14.15 8.50 16.39
C VAL A 106 12.86 8.73 15.61
N GLY A 107 12.24 7.65 15.12
CA GLY A 107 11.02 7.70 14.32
C GLY A 107 10.82 6.42 13.51
N ILE A 108 9.80 6.43 12.66
CA ILE A 108 9.63 5.38 11.65
C ILE A 108 10.70 5.56 10.56
N ASP A 109 11.43 4.49 10.27
CA ASP A 109 12.44 4.48 9.21
C ASP A 109 11.77 4.19 7.86
N HIS A 110 11.04 3.09 7.79
CA HIS A 110 10.23 2.74 6.62
C HIS A 110 9.12 1.74 6.97
N ILE A 111 8.14 1.66 6.08
CA ILE A 111 7.12 0.61 6.07
C ILE A 111 7.34 -0.24 4.83
N ALA A 112 7.47 -1.55 5.02
CA ALA A 112 7.68 -2.50 3.94
C ALA A 112 6.39 -3.23 3.58
N TYR A 113 6.10 -3.29 2.29
CA TYR A 113 4.93 -3.98 1.74
C TYR A 113 5.35 -5.18 0.91
N THR A 114 4.69 -6.32 1.14
CA THR A 114 4.80 -7.46 0.25
C THR A 114 3.88 -7.28 -0.94
N LEU A 115 4.41 -7.43 -2.15
CA LEU A 115 3.66 -7.32 -3.39
C LEU A 115 3.26 -8.70 -3.92
N ALA A 116 2.03 -8.79 -4.45
CA ALA A 116 1.55 -9.98 -5.12
C ALA A 116 2.47 -10.37 -6.29
N GLY A 117 2.81 -11.65 -6.37
CA GLY A 117 3.61 -12.18 -7.47
C GLY A 117 5.11 -11.83 -7.45
N TRP A 118 5.59 -11.00 -6.52
CA TRP A 118 6.98 -10.52 -6.50
C TRP A 118 8.03 -11.63 -6.55
N ASP A 119 7.81 -12.72 -5.81
CA ASP A 119 8.75 -13.84 -5.71
C ASP A 119 8.50 -14.93 -6.76
N THR A 120 7.33 -14.92 -7.43
CA THR A 120 6.86 -16.02 -8.29
C THR A 120 6.67 -15.64 -9.74
N ASP A 121 6.41 -14.37 -10.03
CA ASP A 121 6.20 -13.85 -11.39
C ASP A 121 7.31 -12.86 -11.77
N LYS A 122 8.17 -13.28 -12.70
CA LYS A 122 9.32 -12.50 -13.17
C LYS A 122 8.94 -11.17 -13.84
N SER A 123 7.68 -11.01 -14.25
CA SER A 123 7.18 -9.77 -14.87
C SER A 123 6.85 -8.67 -13.86
N VAL A 124 6.60 -9.01 -12.58
CA VAL A 124 6.17 -8.06 -11.56
C VAL A 124 7.23 -7.01 -11.25
N LYS A 125 8.47 -7.41 -10.98
CA LYS A 125 9.55 -6.45 -10.66
C LYS A 125 9.78 -5.42 -11.76
N PRO A 126 9.94 -5.81 -13.05
CA PRO A 126 10.07 -4.85 -14.13
C PRO A 126 8.85 -3.93 -14.30
N ALA A 127 7.63 -4.45 -14.10
CA ALA A 127 6.41 -3.66 -14.20
C ALA A 127 6.33 -2.61 -13.08
N VAL A 128 6.65 -3.01 -11.84
CA VAL A 128 6.72 -2.08 -10.70
C VAL A 128 7.78 -1.01 -10.93
N GLU A 129 8.98 -1.40 -11.35
CA GLU A 129 10.07 -0.45 -11.64
C GLU A 129 9.68 0.56 -12.72
N ALA A 130 9.05 0.09 -13.80
CA ALA A 130 8.55 0.93 -14.88
C ALA A 130 7.50 1.94 -14.38
N GLU A 131 6.58 1.50 -13.52
CA GLU A 131 5.56 2.37 -12.94
C GLU A 131 6.17 3.41 -11.99
N LEU A 132 7.14 3.04 -11.15
CA LEU A 132 7.84 3.99 -10.29
C LEU A 132 8.57 5.05 -11.09
N LYS A 133 9.27 4.65 -12.17
CA LYS A 133 9.92 5.57 -13.13
C LYS A 133 8.92 6.48 -13.83
N ARG A 134 7.77 5.93 -14.28
CA ARG A 134 6.70 6.70 -14.92
C ARG A 134 6.13 7.78 -13.99
N ARG A 135 6.10 7.51 -12.67
CA ARG A 135 5.71 8.49 -11.64
C ARG A 135 6.82 9.48 -11.29
N GLY A 136 8.00 9.35 -11.86
CA GLY A 136 9.14 10.22 -11.55
C GLY A 136 9.76 10.00 -10.18
N LEU A 137 9.52 8.83 -9.56
CA LEU A 137 10.02 8.52 -8.23
C LEU A 137 11.50 8.11 -8.30
N MET A 138 12.30 8.60 -7.36
CA MET A 138 13.68 8.15 -7.17
C MET A 138 13.68 6.77 -6.50
N ILE A 139 14.21 5.78 -7.21
CA ILE A 139 14.22 4.38 -6.74
C ILE A 139 15.59 4.09 -6.12
N ARG A 140 15.59 3.68 -4.85
CA ARG A 140 16.73 3.03 -4.21
C ARG A 140 16.51 1.52 -4.24
N THR A 141 17.35 0.80 -4.93
CA THR A 141 17.28 -0.66 -5.03
C THR A 141 18.18 -1.29 -3.96
N THR A 142 17.64 -2.26 -3.24
CA THR A 142 18.38 -3.15 -2.35
C THR A 142 18.20 -4.58 -2.82
N GLU A 143 18.94 -5.54 -2.23
CA GLU A 143 18.77 -6.94 -2.54
C GLU A 143 17.31 -7.37 -2.30
N GLY A 144 16.59 -7.63 -3.38
CA GLY A 144 15.21 -8.12 -3.33
C GLY A 144 14.10 -7.08 -3.17
N SER A 145 14.38 -5.78 -3.05
CA SER A 145 13.33 -4.77 -2.87
C SER A 145 13.63 -3.42 -3.53
N PHE A 146 12.59 -2.62 -3.74
CA PHE A 146 12.66 -1.22 -4.10
C PHE A 146 12.23 -0.33 -2.95
N HIS A 147 12.84 0.84 -2.85
CA HIS A 147 12.50 1.86 -1.88
C HIS A 147 12.24 3.18 -2.59
N VAL A 148 11.19 3.86 -2.20
CA VAL A 148 10.81 5.19 -2.71
C VAL A 148 10.30 6.05 -1.57
N ALA A 149 10.30 7.36 -1.73
CA ALA A 149 9.59 8.26 -0.84
C ALA A 149 8.13 8.41 -1.30
N ASP A 150 7.20 8.43 -0.35
CA ASP A 150 5.83 8.87 -0.61
C ASP A 150 5.76 10.40 -0.75
N PRO A 151 4.58 11.01 -1.04
CA PRO A 151 4.46 12.45 -1.21
C PRO A 151 4.90 13.30 -0.01
N ASP A 152 4.83 12.76 1.21
CA ASP A 152 5.22 13.43 2.45
C ASP A 152 6.66 13.08 2.89
N GLY A 153 7.36 12.25 2.11
CA GLY A 153 8.74 11.86 2.34
C GLY A 153 8.93 10.63 3.22
N PHE A 154 7.86 9.90 3.55
CA PHE A 154 8.00 8.62 4.25
C PHE A 154 8.58 7.57 3.32
N GLU A 155 9.58 6.83 3.80
CA GLU A 155 10.19 5.76 3.01
C GLU A 155 9.26 4.54 2.96
N VAL A 156 8.92 4.13 1.75
CA VAL A 156 8.14 2.94 1.42
C VAL A 156 9.07 1.92 0.79
N GLN A 157 9.16 0.75 1.40
CA GLN A 157 9.83 -0.42 0.83
C GLN A 157 8.80 -1.35 0.20
N MET A 158 9.11 -1.92 -0.94
CA MET A 158 8.26 -2.88 -1.63
C MET A 158 9.08 -4.05 -2.17
N GLY A 159 8.59 -5.26 -1.94
CA GLY A 159 9.33 -6.47 -2.29
C GLY A 159 8.55 -7.75 -2.08
N GLY A 160 9.27 -8.84 -1.94
CA GLY A 160 8.73 -10.16 -1.67
C GLY A 160 8.55 -10.46 -0.18
N LYS A 161 8.28 -11.74 0.11
CA LYS A 161 8.06 -12.21 1.47
C LYS A 161 9.32 -12.11 2.35
N ASN A 162 10.49 -12.28 1.75
CA ASN A 162 11.79 -12.39 2.46
C ASN A 162 12.65 -11.12 2.31
N GLN A 163 12.06 -9.95 2.29
CA GLN A 163 12.76 -8.67 2.22
C GLN A 163 13.29 -8.19 3.58
#